data_cada47262a2b95ea0ca9aef2da587150
#
_entry.id   cada47262a2b95ea0ca9aef2da587150
#
_cell.length_a   1.000
_cell.length_b   1.000
_cell.length_c   1.000
_cell.angle_alpha   90.00
_cell.angle_beta   90.00
_cell.angle_gamma   90.00
#
_symmetry.space_group_name_H-M   'P 1'
#
loop_
_entity.id
_entity.type
_entity.pdbx_description
1 polymer ?
#
loop_
_entity_poly.entity_id
_entity_poly.type
_entity_poly.pdbx_seq_one_letter_code
_entity_poly.pdbx_strand_id
1 'polypeptide(L)'
;MSAEDVRSVLDDANTKPTLADKKVFCLGVEQRNDEIWQNKLLKLLEEPPRGVFILIAVSNAQELLPTVRSRCQTVKMGEFEEKAVADFLNKNRNVSRSEAEIAARLSRGSIAKALYAHHSQLSFCLQTLPCN
;
A
#
# COMPACT_ATOMS: atom_id res chain seq x y z
N MET A 1 9.13 -5.89 4.19
CA MET A 1 9.64 -5.05 5.32
C MET A 1 10.64 -5.86 6.11
N SER A 2 11.83 -5.32 6.31
CA SER A 2 12.92 -5.99 7.05
C SER A 2 12.95 -5.53 8.52
N ALA A 3 13.70 -6.28 9.35
CA ALA A 3 13.92 -5.89 10.74
C ALA A 3 14.73 -4.58 10.88
N GLU A 4 15.47 -4.19 9.84
CA GLU A 4 16.22 -2.93 9.77
C GLU A 4 15.30 -1.74 9.49
N ASP A 5 14.30 -1.92 8.61
CA ASP A 5 13.29 -0.90 8.31
C ASP A 5 12.51 -0.52 9.58
N VAL A 6 12.15 -1.53 10.40
CA VAL A 6 11.46 -1.29 11.68
C VAL A 6 12.35 -0.56 12.68
N ARG A 7 13.64 -0.86 12.71
CA ARG A 7 14.58 -0.17 13.60
C ARG A 7 14.64 1.32 13.25
N SER A 8 14.75 1.64 11.96
CA SER A 8 14.70 3.03 11.49
C SER A 8 13.42 3.75 11.91
N VAL A 9 12.26 3.06 11.80
CA VAL A 9 10.96 3.61 12.24
C VAL A 9 10.96 3.86 13.76
N LEU A 10 11.50 2.94 14.56
CA LEU A 10 11.56 3.08 16.03
C LEU A 10 12.46 4.24 16.44
N ASP A 11 13.60 4.40 15.80
CA ASP A 11 14.53 5.48 16.08
C ASP A 11 13.93 6.83 15.69
N ASP A 12 13.28 6.90 14.51
CA ASP A 12 12.65 8.14 14.04
C ASP A 12 11.37 8.48 14.82
N ALA A 13 10.60 7.50 15.27
CA ALA A 13 9.38 7.75 16.07
C ALA A 13 9.67 8.49 17.37
N ASN A 14 10.85 8.28 17.96
CA ASN A 14 11.26 8.94 19.19
C ASN A 14 11.83 10.36 18.98
N THR A 15 12.04 10.78 17.73
CA THR A 15 12.51 12.14 17.43
C THR A 15 11.33 13.09 17.22
N LYS A 16 11.53 14.39 17.55
CA LYS A 16 10.47 15.37 17.31
C LYS A 16 10.28 15.61 15.81
N PRO A 17 9.02 15.75 15.34
CA PRO A 17 8.77 16.14 13.96
C PRO A 17 9.37 17.53 13.66
N THR A 18 9.98 17.67 12.49
CA THR A 18 10.68 18.93 12.11
C THR A 18 9.77 19.90 11.37
N LEU A 19 8.77 19.40 10.65
CA LEU A 19 7.91 20.20 9.75
C LEU A 19 6.43 20.24 10.14
N ALA A 20 5.99 19.38 11.06
CA ALA A 20 4.59 19.27 11.45
C ALA A 20 4.46 18.76 12.89
N ASP A 21 3.28 18.95 13.49
CA ASP A 21 2.99 18.45 14.86
C ASP A 21 2.75 16.93 14.92
N LYS A 22 2.71 16.26 13.77
CA LYS A 22 2.37 14.83 13.64
C LYS A 22 3.32 14.11 12.71
N LYS A 23 3.64 12.86 13.06
CA LYS A 23 4.36 11.90 12.22
C LYS A 23 3.45 10.75 11.85
N VAL A 24 3.49 10.33 10.58
CA VAL A 24 2.74 9.18 10.09
C VAL A 24 3.72 8.21 9.44
N PHE A 25 3.78 6.99 9.98
CA PHE A 25 4.55 5.91 9.39
C PHE A 25 3.62 4.97 8.63
N CYS A 26 3.90 4.72 7.36
CA CYS A 26 3.16 3.79 6.53
C CYS A 26 4.01 2.54 6.30
N LEU A 27 3.59 1.41 6.87
CA LEU A 27 4.29 0.14 6.81
C LEU A 27 3.53 -0.81 5.90
N GLY A 28 4.10 -1.17 4.75
CA GLY A 28 3.56 -2.18 3.85
C GLY A 28 4.12 -3.56 4.19
N VAL A 29 3.27 -4.54 4.44
CA VAL A 29 3.66 -5.93 4.66
C VAL A 29 3.55 -6.68 3.34
N GLU A 30 4.69 -6.87 2.68
CA GLU A 30 4.81 -7.73 1.52
C GLU A 30 5.29 -9.10 1.95
N GLN A 31 4.38 -10.05 2.00
CA GLN A 31 4.61 -11.49 2.18
C GLN A 31 5.62 -11.94 3.25
N ARG A 32 5.13 -12.85 4.07
CA ARG A 32 5.70 -13.69 5.12
C ARG A 32 5.74 -13.07 6.51
N ASN A 33 5.13 -13.83 7.39
CA ASN A 33 5.18 -13.84 8.85
C ASN A 33 6.62 -13.77 9.41
N ASP A 34 7.30 -12.67 9.20
CA ASP A 34 8.48 -12.38 9.98
C ASP A 34 8.02 -11.81 11.33
N GLU A 35 7.86 -12.69 12.30
CA GLU A 35 7.45 -12.35 13.66
C GLU A 35 8.44 -11.40 14.34
N ILE A 36 9.68 -11.37 13.88
CA ILE A 36 10.76 -10.58 14.49
C ILE A 36 10.44 -9.08 14.42
N TRP A 37 10.05 -8.58 13.24
CA TRP A 37 9.74 -7.16 13.09
C TRP A 37 8.43 -6.79 13.79
N GLN A 38 7.44 -7.70 13.79
CA GLN A 38 6.16 -7.49 14.45
C GLN A 38 6.34 -7.35 15.96
N ASN A 39 7.15 -8.23 16.56
CA ASN A 39 7.46 -8.16 17.99
C ASN A 39 8.22 -6.89 18.36
N LYS A 40 9.10 -6.39 17.49
CA LYS A 40 9.80 -5.10 17.71
C LYS A 40 8.86 -3.89 17.73
N LEU A 41 7.77 -3.94 16.94
CA LEU A 41 6.77 -2.87 16.90
C LEU A 41 5.86 -2.83 18.13
N LEU A 42 5.73 -3.93 18.88
CA LEU A 42 4.77 -4.01 19.99
C LEU A 42 4.92 -2.88 21.00
N LYS A 43 6.17 -2.55 21.38
CA LYS A 43 6.42 -1.48 22.33
C LYS A 43 5.93 -0.12 21.81
N LEU A 44 6.15 0.16 20.53
CA LEU A 44 5.70 1.41 19.90
C LEU A 44 4.17 1.47 19.74
N LEU A 45 3.53 0.29 19.53
CA LEU A 45 2.07 0.20 19.43
C LEU A 45 1.38 0.29 20.81
N GLU A 46 2.06 -0.14 21.88
CA GLU A 46 1.54 -0.03 23.25
C GLU A 46 1.59 1.41 23.77
N GLU A 47 2.71 2.08 23.54
CA GLU A 47 2.96 3.43 24.04
C GLU A 47 3.49 4.33 22.91
N PRO A 48 2.63 4.70 21.93
CA PRO A 48 3.07 5.56 20.84
C PRO A 48 3.41 6.96 21.37
N PRO A 49 4.53 7.55 20.94
CA PRO A 49 4.84 8.93 21.28
C PRO A 49 3.74 9.88 20.79
N ARG A 50 3.56 10.99 21.50
CA ARG A 50 2.53 11.96 21.17
C ARG A 50 2.65 12.48 19.74
N GLY A 51 1.58 12.40 18.95
CA GLY A 51 1.55 12.85 17.56
C GLY A 51 2.10 11.84 16.55
N VAL A 52 2.46 10.62 16.99
CA VAL A 52 2.90 9.53 16.10
C VAL A 52 1.72 8.66 15.73
N PHE A 53 1.55 8.40 14.43
CA PHE A 53 0.54 7.50 13.87
C PHE A 53 1.22 6.43 13.04
N ILE A 54 0.76 5.19 13.18
CA ILE A 54 1.30 4.04 12.45
C ILE A 54 0.18 3.42 11.63
N LEU A 55 0.36 3.39 10.32
CA LEU A 55 -0.53 2.72 9.37
C LEU A 55 0.15 1.44 8.90
N ILE A 56 -0.47 0.29 9.13
CA ILE A 56 0.02 -1.01 8.68
C ILE A 56 -0.90 -1.50 7.57
N ALA A 57 -0.39 -1.58 6.35
CA ALA A 57 -1.11 -2.09 5.20
C ALA A 57 -0.78 -3.57 4.99
N VAL A 58 -1.80 -4.42 5.01
CA VAL A 58 -1.70 -5.88 4.81
C VAL A 58 -2.76 -6.34 3.82
N SER A 59 -2.46 -7.36 3.05
CA SER A 59 -3.45 -7.99 2.17
C SER A 59 -4.47 -8.80 2.97
N ASN A 60 -4.04 -9.41 4.08
CA ASN A 60 -4.89 -10.16 4.98
C ASN A 60 -4.51 -9.85 6.43
N ALA A 61 -5.49 -9.51 7.25
CA ALA A 61 -5.26 -9.24 8.68
C ALA A 61 -4.67 -10.43 9.46
N GLN A 62 -4.80 -11.65 8.96
CA GLN A 62 -4.21 -12.85 9.56
C GLN A 62 -2.67 -12.93 9.38
N GLU A 63 -2.09 -12.11 8.52
CA GLU A 63 -0.64 -11.99 8.35
C GLU A 63 0.03 -11.28 9.55
N LEU A 64 -0.78 -10.59 10.35
CA LEU A 64 -0.33 -9.95 11.57
C LEU A 64 -0.53 -10.85 12.78
N LEU A 65 0.44 -10.83 13.69
CA LEU A 65 0.32 -11.48 14.98
C LEU A 65 -0.93 -11.00 15.73
N PRO A 66 -1.62 -11.88 16.48
CA PRO A 66 -2.76 -11.47 17.30
C PRO A 66 -2.43 -10.34 18.27
N THR A 67 -1.21 -10.30 18.77
CA THR A 67 -0.68 -9.27 19.67
C THR A 67 -0.59 -7.89 19.00
N VAL A 68 -0.23 -7.84 17.73
CA VAL A 68 -0.21 -6.60 16.93
C VAL A 68 -1.64 -6.18 16.60
N ARG A 69 -2.47 -7.13 16.12
CA ARG A 69 -3.87 -6.84 15.76
C ARG A 69 -4.69 -6.28 16.92
N SER A 70 -4.49 -6.79 18.13
CA SER A 70 -5.24 -6.32 19.32
C SER A 70 -4.94 -4.87 19.68
N ARG A 71 -3.83 -4.32 19.20
CA ARG A 71 -3.39 -2.93 19.44
C ARG A 71 -3.67 -1.99 18.27
N CYS A 72 -4.23 -2.50 17.19
CA CYS A 72 -4.53 -1.74 15.98
C CYS A 72 -6.04 -1.64 15.75
N GLN A 73 -6.47 -0.47 15.29
CA GLN A 73 -7.82 -0.33 14.74
C GLN A 73 -7.81 -0.86 13.28
N THR A 74 -8.63 -1.86 13.00
CA THR A 74 -8.71 -2.43 11.65
C THR A 74 -9.66 -1.61 10.78
N VAL A 75 -9.16 -1.13 9.66
CA VAL A 75 -9.94 -0.51 8.59
C VAL A 75 -9.93 -1.44 7.39
N LYS A 76 -11.11 -1.95 7.01
CA LYS A 76 -11.24 -2.77 5.80
C LYS A 76 -11.41 -1.86 4.59
N MET A 77 -10.52 -2.02 3.62
CA MET A 77 -10.63 -1.37 2.31
C MET A 77 -11.32 -2.34 1.35
N GLY A 78 -12.45 -1.91 0.80
CA GLY A 78 -13.18 -2.67 -0.22
C GLY A 78 -12.58 -2.47 -1.62
N GLU A 79 -13.06 -3.26 -2.56
CA GLU A 79 -12.81 -3.08 -3.99
C GLU A 79 -13.53 -1.83 -4.49
N PHE A 80 -12.91 -1.11 -5.41
CA PHE A 80 -13.55 0.03 -6.07
C PHE A 80 -14.51 -0.45 -7.16
N GLU A 81 -15.53 0.33 -7.42
CA GLU A 81 -16.38 0.11 -8.58
C GLU A 81 -15.58 0.27 -9.88
N GLU A 82 -15.90 -0.53 -10.91
CA GLU A 82 -15.20 -0.46 -12.21
C GLU A 82 -15.17 0.95 -12.79
N LYS A 83 -16.28 1.68 -12.68
CA LYS A 83 -16.38 3.06 -13.12
C LYS A 83 -15.41 3.99 -12.40
N ALA A 84 -15.26 3.84 -11.08
CA ALA A 84 -14.34 4.64 -10.29
C ALA A 84 -12.87 4.37 -10.68
N VAL A 85 -12.53 3.11 -10.96
CA VAL A 85 -11.19 2.73 -11.45
C VAL A 85 -10.94 3.31 -12.85
N ALA A 86 -11.91 3.22 -13.78
CA ALA A 86 -11.79 3.78 -15.12
C ALA A 86 -11.64 5.30 -15.09
N ASP A 87 -12.43 6.00 -14.29
CA ASP A 87 -12.37 7.45 -14.12
C ASP A 87 -11.01 7.88 -13.53
N PHE A 88 -10.47 7.11 -12.58
CA PHE A 88 -9.15 7.34 -12.01
C PHE A 88 -8.04 7.24 -13.05
N LEU A 89 -8.04 6.20 -13.88
CA LEU A 89 -7.06 5.99 -14.95
C LEU A 89 -7.11 7.12 -15.98
N ASN A 90 -8.32 7.49 -16.40
CA ASN A 90 -8.51 8.55 -17.39
C ASN A 90 -8.02 9.90 -16.86
N LYS A 91 -8.42 10.30 -15.63
CA LYS A 91 -8.09 11.61 -15.06
C LYS A 91 -6.64 11.75 -14.62
N ASN A 92 -6.06 10.70 -14.03
CA ASN A 92 -4.76 10.80 -13.37
C ASN A 92 -3.60 10.22 -14.19
N ARG A 93 -3.90 9.45 -15.24
CA ARG A 93 -2.90 8.78 -16.05
C ARG A 93 -3.04 9.05 -17.55
N ASN A 94 -3.99 9.88 -17.95
CA ASN A 94 -4.27 10.21 -19.36
C ASN A 94 -4.51 8.95 -20.24
N VAL A 95 -5.05 7.88 -19.64
CA VAL A 95 -5.41 6.67 -20.37
C VAL A 95 -6.68 6.95 -21.16
N SER A 96 -6.76 6.48 -22.42
CA SER A 96 -7.99 6.64 -23.21
C SER A 96 -9.16 5.97 -22.50
N ARG A 97 -10.38 6.46 -22.72
CA ARG A 97 -11.57 5.96 -22.04
C ARG A 97 -11.80 4.46 -22.29
N SER A 98 -11.61 4.01 -23.53
CA SER A 98 -11.75 2.60 -23.90
C SER A 98 -10.74 1.69 -23.19
N GLU A 99 -9.49 2.10 -23.13
CA GLU A 99 -8.43 1.34 -22.44
C GLU A 99 -8.66 1.33 -20.92
N ALA A 100 -9.09 2.46 -20.36
CA ALA A 100 -9.38 2.57 -18.93
C ALA A 100 -10.56 1.65 -18.53
N GLU A 101 -11.60 1.54 -19.33
CA GLU A 101 -12.73 0.63 -19.11
C GLU A 101 -12.29 -0.85 -19.16
N ILE A 102 -11.44 -1.22 -20.12
CA ILE A 102 -10.91 -2.59 -20.22
C ILE A 102 -10.04 -2.92 -19.00
N ALA A 103 -9.11 -2.02 -18.65
CA ALA A 103 -8.23 -2.20 -17.50
C ALA A 103 -9.02 -2.26 -16.18
N ALA A 104 -10.06 -1.46 -16.04
CA ALA A 104 -10.92 -1.48 -14.86
C ALA A 104 -11.63 -2.83 -14.69
N ARG A 105 -12.20 -3.40 -15.75
CA ARG A 105 -12.84 -4.73 -15.74
C ARG A 105 -11.86 -5.84 -15.33
N LEU A 106 -10.66 -5.83 -15.92
CA LEU A 106 -9.63 -6.83 -15.63
C LEU A 106 -9.10 -6.73 -14.19
N SER A 107 -9.13 -5.55 -13.61
CA SER A 107 -8.56 -5.27 -12.28
C SER A 107 -9.43 -5.73 -11.12
N ARG A 108 -10.72 -6.01 -11.34
CA ARG A 108 -11.68 -6.34 -10.29
C ARG A 108 -11.66 -5.35 -9.13
N GLY A 109 -11.74 -4.06 -9.44
CA GLY A 109 -11.79 -3.01 -8.43
C GLY A 109 -10.43 -2.64 -7.77
N SER A 110 -9.32 -3.18 -8.27
CA SER A 110 -7.98 -2.84 -7.78
C SER A 110 -7.28 -1.84 -8.69
N ILE A 111 -7.09 -0.61 -8.22
CA ILE A 111 -6.37 0.43 -8.98
C ILE A 111 -4.95 -0.01 -9.32
N ALA A 112 -4.25 -0.69 -8.39
CA ALA A 112 -2.89 -1.18 -8.62
C ALA A 112 -2.84 -2.20 -9.77
N LYS A 113 -3.77 -3.17 -9.80
CA LYS A 113 -3.88 -4.15 -10.90
C LYS A 113 -4.25 -3.48 -12.21
N ALA A 114 -5.11 -2.46 -12.19
CA ALA A 114 -5.49 -1.72 -13.38
C ALA A 114 -4.31 -0.96 -13.99
N LEU A 115 -3.49 -0.33 -13.16
CA LEU A 115 -2.26 0.33 -13.59
C LEU A 115 -1.26 -0.67 -14.17
N TYR A 116 -1.11 -1.82 -13.54
CA TYR A 116 -0.22 -2.88 -14.02
C TYR A 116 -0.68 -3.46 -15.37
N ALA A 117 -1.98 -3.72 -15.51
CA ALA A 117 -2.57 -4.22 -16.76
C ALA A 117 -2.35 -3.24 -17.92
N HIS A 118 -2.54 -1.94 -17.69
CA HIS A 118 -2.27 -0.89 -18.66
C HIS A 118 -0.79 -0.85 -19.05
N HIS A 119 0.12 -0.93 -18.09
CA HIS A 119 1.57 -0.91 -18.35
C HIS A 119 2.05 -2.15 -19.15
N SER A 120 1.51 -3.32 -18.84
CA SER A 120 1.86 -4.56 -19.55
C SER A 120 1.34 -4.60 -20.99
N GLN A 121 0.17 -4.00 -21.28
CA GLN A 121 -0.35 -3.87 -22.64
C GLN A 121 0.50 -2.93 -23.49
N LEU A 122 0.97 -1.81 -22.93
CA LEU A 122 1.90 -0.91 -23.63
C LEU A 122 3.22 -1.60 -23.95
N SER A 123 3.75 -2.42 -23.05
CA SER A 123 4.98 -3.19 -23.28
C SER A 123 4.80 -4.24 -24.37
N PHE A 124 3.64 -4.89 -24.43
CA PHE A 124 3.33 -5.88 -25.47
C PHE A 124 3.14 -5.25 -26.85
N CYS A 125 2.44 -4.10 -26.93
CA CYS A 125 2.28 -3.35 -28.18
C CYS A 125 3.62 -2.82 -28.74
N LEU A 126 4.54 -2.38 -27.87
CA LEU A 126 5.85 -1.91 -28.30
C LEU A 126 6.76 -3.04 -28.82
N GLN A 127 6.55 -4.30 -28.38
CA GLN A 127 7.30 -5.46 -28.84
C GLN A 127 6.74 -6.07 -30.15
N THR A 128 5.52 -5.74 -30.52
CA THR A 128 4.85 -6.29 -31.73
C THR A 128 4.82 -5.33 -32.92
N LEU A 129 5.36 -4.12 -32.79
CA LEU A 129 5.52 -3.22 -33.94
C LEU A 129 6.75 -3.64 -34.73
N PRO A 130 6.61 -4.07 -35.98
CA PRO A 130 7.77 -4.31 -36.84
C PRO A 130 8.49 -2.98 -37.06
N CYS A 131 9.78 -2.94 -36.76
CA CYS A 131 10.66 -1.86 -37.19
C CYS A 131 10.66 -1.85 -38.73
N ASN A 132 10.05 -0.83 -39.31
CA ASN A 132 10.19 -0.52 -40.72
C ASN A 132 11.27 0.54 -40.87
#